data_8843083d1d49b3093e9014b394d55795
#
_entry.id   8843083d1d49b3093e9014b394d55795
#
_cell.length_a   1.000
_cell.length_b   1.000
_cell.length_c   1.000
_cell.angle_alpha   90.00
_cell.angle_beta   90.00
_cell.angle_gamma   90.00
#
_symmetry.space_group_name_H-M   'P 1'
#
loop_
_entity.id
_entity.type
_entity.pdbx_description
1 polymer ?
#
loop_
_entity_poly.entity_id
_entity_poly.type
_entity_poly.pdbx_seq_one_letter_code
_entity_poly.pdbx_strand_id
1 'polypeptide(L)'
;DLRDFKKLGRPRLFFGISPGCMDSMVNKYTANKRLRSDDAYTPDARPDMRPDYPSIVYTQILKKLYPDVPVVLGGIEASMRRVTHYDYWQDKLMKSILVESGADLLIYGMGEKPVVELIRRFNDKRLSLNTIPQIAYLCKTTDFISEEGDIRLFSHAECLKDKKKQAANFRHIEEESNKYTASRITQEVDGMTVVVNPPYPPLTEAELDHSYDLPYTRLPHPKYKGKRIPAYD
;
A
#
# COMPACT_ATOMS: atom_id res chain seq x y z
N ASP A 1 -1.11 -16.00 13.66
CA ASP A 1 -0.09 -16.97 14.08
C ASP A 1 0.99 -17.07 13.00
N LEU A 2 2.27 -17.21 13.40
CA LEU A 2 3.40 -17.38 12.45
C LEU A 2 3.22 -18.61 11.55
N ARG A 3 2.51 -19.62 11.98
CA ARG A 3 2.19 -20.81 11.19
C ARG A 3 1.36 -20.48 9.95
N ASP A 4 0.47 -19.50 10.03
CA ASP A 4 -0.37 -19.09 8.91
C ASP A 4 0.48 -18.46 7.78
N PHE A 5 1.49 -17.69 8.15
CA PHE A 5 2.43 -17.10 7.18
C PHE A 5 3.38 -18.12 6.54
N LYS A 6 3.60 -19.26 7.20
CA LYS A 6 4.42 -20.38 6.66
C LYS A 6 3.62 -21.37 5.84
N LYS A 7 2.29 -21.37 5.94
CA LYS A 7 1.42 -22.41 5.38
C LYS A 7 1.57 -22.61 3.87
N LEU A 8 1.76 -21.53 3.12
CA LEU A 8 1.95 -21.56 1.67
C LEU A 8 3.42 -21.65 1.24
N GLY A 9 4.35 -21.59 2.21
CA GLY A 9 5.77 -21.63 1.94
C GLY A 9 6.32 -20.37 1.29
N ARG A 10 7.53 -20.48 0.72
CA ARG A 10 8.22 -19.41 0.02
C ARG A 10 7.60 -19.19 -1.37
N PRO A 11 7.21 -17.97 -1.74
CA PRO A 11 6.71 -17.68 -3.08
C PRO A 11 7.84 -17.69 -4.11
N ARG A 12 7.47 -17.85 -5.36
CA ARG A 12 8.41 -17.86 -6.49
C ARG A 12 8.92 -16.46 -6.85
N LEU A 13 8.09 -15.42 -6.68
CA LEU A 13 8.42 -14.05 -7.06
C LEU A 13 8.45 -13.09 -5.86
N PHE A 14 7.30 -12.88 -5.22
CA PHE A 14 7.15 -11.93 -4.11
C PHE A 14 5.94 -12.28 -3.24
N PHE A 15 5.87 -11.69 -2.05
CA PHE A 15 4.64 -11.64 -1.26
C PHE A 15 3.85 -10.39 -1.58
N GLY A 16 2.58 -10.52 -1.94
CA GLY A 16 1.64 -9.40 -2.03
C GLY A 16 0.88 -9.24 -0.72
N ILE A 17 0.84 -8.04 -0.16
CA ILE A 17 0.13 -7.73 1.08
C ILE A 17 -0.92 -6.66 0.83
N SER A 18 -2.14 -6.93 1.30
CA SER A 18 -3.24 -5.97 1.39
C SER A 18 -3.92 -6.11 2.74
N PRO A 19 -4.37 -5.01 3.37
CA PRO A 19 -5.10 -5.05 4.64
C PRO A 19 -6.54 -5.53 4.47
N GLY A 20 -7.04 -5.59 3.24
CA GLY A 20 -8.43 -5.85 2.87
C GLY A 20 -9.00 -4.73 2.01
N CYS A 21 -10.33 -4.67 1.88
CA CYS A 21 -11.03 -3.73 0.99
C CYS A 21 -11.04 -2.27 1.48
N MET A 22 -10.68 -2.01 2.74
CA MET A 22 -10.63 -0.66 3.31
C MET A 22 -9.44 -0.51 4.28
N ASP A 23 -9.20 0.72 4.72
CA ASP A 23 -8.21 1.00 5.76
C ASP A 23 -8.54 0.26 7.05
N SER A 24 -7.55 -0.43 7.61
CA SER A 24 -7.75 -1.28 8.78
C SER A 24 -8.16 -0.51 10.04
N MET A 25 -7.59 0.67 10.21
CA MET A 25 -7.88 1.51 11.39
C MET A 25 -9.29 2.09 11.31
N VAL A 26 -9.73 2.53 10.13
CA VAL A 26 -11.11 2.99 9.88
C VAL A 26 -12.11 1.85 10.05
N ASN A 27 -11.76 0.65 9.61
CA ASN A 27 -12.61 -0.52 9.78
C ASN A 27 -12.73 -0.96 11.24
N LYS A 28 -11.65 -0.85 12.02
CA LYS A 28 -11.56 -1.36 13.38
C LYS A 28 -12.10 -0.37 14.43
N TYR A 29 -11.88 0.92 14.21
CA TYR A 29 -12.18 1.96 15.20
C TYR A 29 -13.24 2.95 14.72
N THR A 30 -13.98 3.51 15.67
CA THR A 30 -14.87 4.66 15.43
C THR A 30 -14.05 5.95 15.35
N ALA A 31 -14.68 7.06 14.91
CA ALA A 31 -14.05 8.38 14.93
C ALA A 31 -13.62 8.84 16.34
N ASN A 32 -14.23 8.32 17.39
CA ASN A 32 -13.85 8.59 18.77
C ASN A 32 -12.80 7.58 19.31
N LYS A 33 -12.07 6.90 18.42
CA LYS A 33 -11.00 5.94 18.74
C LYS A 33 -11.48 4.75 19.60
N ARG A 34 -12.78 4.42 19.59
CA ARG A 34 -13.32 3.25 20.28
C ARG A 34 -13.37 2.07 19.32
N LEU A 35 -13.02 0.89 19.82
CA LEU A 35 -13.19 -0.35 19.06
C LEU A 35 -14.65 -0.50 18.63
N ARG A 36 -14.89 -0.84 17.35
CA ARG A 36 -16.24 -1.15 16.86
C ARG A 36 -16.73 -2.47 17.46
N SER A 37 -18.03 -2.57 17.64
CA SER A 37 -18.67 -3.79 18.16
C SER A 37 -18.70 -4.93 17.16
N ASP A 38 -18.58 -4.60 15.88
CA ASP A 38 -18.69 -5.55 14.76
C ASP A 38 -17.75 -5.18 13.60
N ASP A 39 -17.40 -6.17 12.79
CA ASP A 39 -16.67 -6.03 11.55
C ASP A 39 -17.43 -6.74 10.42
N ALA A 40 -17.98 -5.97 9.49
CA ALA A 40 -18.78 -6.49 8.39
C ALA A 40 -18.03 -7.48 7.46
N TYR A 41 -16.70 -7.47 7.49
CA TYR A 41 -15.86 -8.30 6.64
C TYR A 41 -15.32 -9.56 7.33
N THR A 42 -15.79 -9.86 8.52
CA THR A 42 -15.37 -11.04 9.27
C THR A 42 -16.52 -12.03 9.47
N PRO A 43 -16.21 -13.33 9.64
CA PRO A 43 -17.23 -14.31 9.96
C PRO A 43 -17.94 -13.99 11.29
N ASP A 44 -19.26 -14.03 11.26
CA ASP A 44 -20.14 -13.72 12.40
C ASP A 44 -19.98 -12.26 12.90
N ALA A 45 -19.55 -11.36 12.03
CA ALA A 45 -19.27 -9.94 12.30
C ALA A 45 -18.27 -9.72 13.47
N ARG A 46 -17.38 -10.67 13.72
CA ARG A 46 -16.47 -10.62 14.88
C ARG A 46 -15.49 -9.45 14.77
N PRO A 47 -15.47 -8.53 15.75
CA PRO A 47 -14.52 -7.42 15.77
C PRO A 47 -13.11 -7.91 16.12
N ASP A 48 -12.12 -7.05 15.91
CA ASP A 48 -10.73 -7.22 16.38
C ASP A 48 -10.01 -8.50 15.87
N MET A 49 -10.36 -8.96 14.67
CA MET A 49 -9.76 -10.16 14.09
C MET A 49 -8.45 -9.88 13.34
N ARG A 50 -8.04 -8.63 13.21
CA ARG A 50 -6.80 -8.19 12.57
C ARG A 50 -5.98 -7.32 13.51
N PRO A 51 -4.64 -7.33 13.43
CA PRO A 51 -3.83 -6.38 14.18
C PRO A 51 -4.10 -4.95 13.71
N ASP A 52 -3.69 -3.97 14.48
CA ASP A 52 -3.58 -2.59 14.00
C ASP A 52 -2.49 -2.51 12.94
N TYR A 53 -2.71 -1.71 11.90
CA TYR A 53 -1.78 -1.54 10.77
C TYR A 53 -1.31 -2.88 10.16
N PRO A 54 -2.21 -3.77 9.73
CA PRO A 54 -1.84 -5.11 9.27
C PRO A 54 -0.85 -5.10 8.12
N SER A 55 -0.86 -4.09 7.25
CA SER A 55 0.15 -3.96 6.19
C SER A 55 1.56 -3.88 6.75
N ILE A 56 1.77 -3.16 7.85
CA ILE A 56 3.08 -3.08 8.53
C ILE A 56 3.40 -4.39 9.24
N VAL A 57 2.47 -4.86 10.08
CA VAL A 57 2.68 -6.07 10.90
C VAL A 57 2.94 -7.30 10.02
N TYR A 58 2.17 -7.50 8.95
CA TYR A 58 2.33 -8.65 8.06
C TYR A 58 3.64 -8.58 7.28
N THR A 59 4.04 -7.38 6.82
CA THR A 59 5.33 -7.18 6.16
C THR A 59 6.48 -7.56 7.09
N GLN A 60 6.48 -7.05 8.31
CA GLN A 60 7.54 -7.32 9.28
C GLN A 60 7.63 -8.81 9.62
N ILE A 61 6.51 -9.50 9.73
CA ILE A 61 6.47 -10.96 9.93
C ILE A 61 7.10 -11.67 8.73
N LEU A 62 6.71 -11.31 7.51
CA LEU A 62 7.24 -11.96 6.31
C LEU A 62 8.72 -11.66 6.07
N LYS A 63 9.17 -10.43 6.31
CA LYS A 63 10.59 -10.07 6.25
C LYS A 63 11.44 -10.81 7.27
N LYS A 64 10.89 -11.10 8.46
CA LYS A 64 11.54 -11.93 9.46
C LYS A 64 11.64 -13.41 9.04
N LEU A 65 10.59 -13.94 8.40
CA LEU A 65 10.53 -15.35 7.98
C LEU A 65 11.27 -15.61 6.67
N TYR A 66 11.25 -14.64 5.75
CA TYR A 66 11.78 -14.74 4.39
C TYR A 66 12.49 -13.42 4.01
N PRO A 67 13.65 -13.12 4.62
CA PRO A 67 14.30 -11.81 4.52
C PRO A 67 14.73 -11.44 3.10
N ASP A 68 14.97 -12.44 2.26
CA ASP A 68 15.43 -12.29 0.87
C ASP A 68 14.29 -12.32 -0.16
N VAL A 69 13.04 -12.47 0.28
CA VAL A 69 11.87 -12.45 -0.61
C VAL A 69 11.29 -11.04 -0.65
N PRO A 70 11.07 -10.46 -1.85
CA PRO A 70 10.43 -9.17 -1.97
C PRO A 70 9.00 -9.17 -1.39
N VAL A 71 8.64 -8.05 -0.76
CA VAL A 71 7.29 -7.79 -0.26
C VAL A 71 6.73 -6.57 -0.96
N VAL A 72 5.57 -6.74 -1.58
CA VAL A 72 4.85 -5.69 -2.32
C VAL A 72 3.57 -5.35 -1.57
N LEU A 73 3.43 -4.10 -1.17
CA LEU A 73 2.22 -3.59 -0.55
C LEU A 73 1.19 -3.16 -1.59
N GLY A 74 -0.08 -3.30 -1.27
CA GLY A 74 -1.20 -2.81 -2.06
C GLY A 74 -2.40 -2.45 -1.18
N GLY A 75 -3.46 -1.98 -1.82
CA GLY A 75 -4.70 -1.58 -1.16
C GLY A 75 -4.67 -0.16 -0.61
N ILE A 76 -5.82 0.29 -0.11
CA ILE A 76 -6.04 1.69 0.26
C ILE A 76 -5.17 2.13 1.45
N GLU A 77 -4.98 1.27 2.44
CA GLU A 77 -4.15 1.57 3.61
C GLU A 77 -2.71 1.93 3.22
N ALA A 78 -2.10 1.13 2.36
CA ALA A 78 -0.76 1.39 1.86
C ALA A 78 -0.72 2.61 0.94
N SER A 79 -1.71 2.76 0.05
CA SER A 79 -1.81 3.89 -0.88
C SER A 79 -1.87 5.23 -0.16
N MET A 80 -2.65 5.33 0.92
CA MET A 80 -2.79 6.55 1.72
C MET A 80 -1.54 6.88 2.55
N ARG A 81 -0.71 5.87 2.86
CA ARG A 81 0.48 6.01 3.70
C ARG A 81 1.80 5.95 2.92
N ARG A 82 1.76 6.14 1.58
CA ARG A 82 2.95 6.02 0.71
C ARG A 82 4.02 7.09 0.93
N VAL A 83 3.65 8.24 1.48
CA VAL A 83 4.55 9.34 1.89
C VAL A 83 4.31 9.70 3.35
N THR A 84 5.01 10.71 3.89
CA THR A 84 4.72 11.24 5.23
C THR A 84 3.25 11.63 5.34
N HIS A 85 2.59 11.15 6.37
CA HIS A 85 1.16 11.35 6.60
C HIS A 85 0.85 11.59 8.07
N TYR A 86 -0.26 12.28 8.34
CA TYR A 86 -0.79 12.39 9.69
C TYR A 86 -1.60 11.14 10.03
N ASP A 87 -1.20 10.48 11.11
CA ASP A 87 -1.95 9.36 11.67
C ASP A 87 -2.88 9.86 12.78
N TYR A 88 -4.16 9.81 12.51
CA TYR A 88 -5.20 10.27 13.43
C TYR A 88 -5.21 9.46 14.74
N TRP A 89 -4.94 8.16 14.66
CA TRP A 89 -5.05 7.25 15.81
C TRP A 89 -3.92 7.49 16.81
N GLN A 90 -2.70 7.74 16.31
CA GLN A 90 -1.52 8.01 17.12
C GLN A 90 -1.30 9.52 17.36
N ASP A 91 -2.11 10.38 16.72
CA ASP A 91 -2.00 11.87 16.80
C ASP A 91 -0.58 12.38 16.47
N LYS A 92 0.02 11.86 15.40
CA LYS A 92 1.36 12.28 14.97
C LYS A 92 1.59 12.10 13.47
N LEU A 93 2.62 12.77 12.96
CA LEU A 93 3.14 12.52 11.63
C LEU A 93 3.94 11.23 11.62
N MET A 94 3.55 10.31 10.72
CA MET A 94 4.23 9.06 10.47
C MET A 94 5.04 9.14 9.19
N LYS A 95 6.10 8.35 9.10
CA LYS A 95 6.90 8.17 7.89
C LYS A 95 6.10 7.43 6.81
N SER A 96 6.65 7.38 5.61
CA SER A 96 6.14 6.48 4.57
C SER A 96 6.00 5.05 5.11
N ILE A 97 4.92 4.37 4.75
CA ILE A 97 4.69 2.97 5.11
C ILE A 97 5.80 2.04 4.59
N LEU A 98 6.48 2.40 3.52
CA LEU A 98 7.65 1.66 3.01
C LEU A 98 8.79 1.65 4.04
N VAL A 99 9.04 2.79 4.69
CA VAL A 99 10.06 2.91 5.76
C VAL A 99 9.61 2.18 7.02
N GLU A 100 8.34 2.37 7.44
CA GLU A 100 7.80 1.77 8.66
C GLU A 100 7.70 0.24 8.58
N SER A 101 7.32 -0.28 7.42
CA SER A 101 7.11 -1.72 7.24
C SER A 101 8.37 -2.48 6.80
N GLY A 102 9.28 -1.82 6.07
CA GLY A 102 10.40 -2.47 5.38
C GLY A 102 10.00 -3.21 4.11
N ALA A 103 8.86 -2.89 3.52
CA ALA A 103 8.45 -3.42 2.22
C ALA A 103 9.34 -2.89 1.09
N ASP A 104 9.50 -3.67 0.02
CA ASP A 104 10.36 -3.32 -1.11
C ASP A 104 9.67 -2.40 -2.11
N LEU A 105 8.38 -2.61 -2.33
CA LEU A 105 7.55 -1.87 -3.28
C LEU A 105 6.15 -1.65 -2.74
N LEU A 106 5.50 -0.62 -3.25
CA LEU A 106 4.09 -0.36 -3.01
C LEU A 106 3.40 -0.06 -4.35
N ILE A 107 2.28 -0.73 -4.61
CA ILE A 107 1.37 -0.43 -5.71
C ILE A 107 0.19 0.35 -5.14
N TYR A 108 -0.06 1.56 -5.64
CA TYR A 108 -1.17 2.38 -5.17
C TYR A 108 -2.30 2.45 -6.20
N GLY A 109 -3.52 2.76 -5.74
CA GLY A 109 -4.70 2.82 -6.59
C GLY A 109 -5.11 1.45 -7.14
N MET A 110 -5.58 1.42 -8.38
CA MET A 110 -6.02 0.20 -9.06
C MET A 110 -4.80 -0.63 -9.52
N GLY A 111 -4.65 -1.84 -9.00
CA GLY A 111 -3.43 -2.64 -9.09
C GLY A 111 -3.28 -3.49 -10.36
N GLU A 112 -4.26 -3.55 -11.24
CA GLU A 112 -4.35 -4.51 -12.35
C GLU A 112 -3.16 -4.37 -13.31
N LYS A 113 -2.92 -3.19 -13.86
CA LYS A 113 -1.79 -2.94 -14.78
C LYS A 113 -0.43 -3.07 -14.10
N PRO A 114 -0.16 -2.40 -12.97
CA PRO A 114 1.16 -2.47 -12.35
C PRO A 114 1.52 -3.87 -11.83
N VAL A 115 0.55 -4.69 -11.38
CA VAL A 115 0.82 -6.08 -10.95
C VAL A 115 1.27 -6.93 -12.14
N VAL A 116 0.60 -6.85 -13.27
CA VAL A 116 0.97 -7.59 -14.50
C VAL A 116 2.38 -7.17 -14.96
N GLU A 117 2.65 -5.88 -15.01
CA GLU A 117 3.97 -5.36 -15.41
C GLU A 117 5.06 -5.76 -14.42
N LEU A 118 4.76 -5.74 -13.12
CA LEU A 118 5.67 -6.19 -12.07
C LEU A 118 6.06 -7.66 -12.25
N ILE A 119 5.07 -8.54 -12.48
CA ILE A 119 5.30 -9.98 -12.73
C ILE A 119 6.17 -10.18 -13.97
N ARG A 120 5.89 -9.43 -15.05
CA ARG A 120 6.68 -9.47 -16.28
C ARG A 120 8.14 -9.12 -16.02
N ARG A 121 8.41 -8.06 -15.25
CA ARG A 121 9.76 -7.60 -14.94
C ARG A 121 10.50 -8.49 -13.93
N PHE A 122 9.82 -9.10 -12.99
CA PHE A 122 10.44 -10.12 -12.15
C PHE A 122 10.91 -11.35 -12.94
N ASN A 123 10.23 -11.68 -14.02
CA ASN A 123 10.65 -12.77 -14.92
C ASN A 123 11.79 -12.32 -15.88
N ASP A 124 11.89 -11.04 -16.22
CA ASP A 124 12.97 -10.47 -17.00
C ASP A 124 13.83 -9.52 -16.15
N LYS A 125 14.86 -10.07 -15.54
CA LYS A 125 15.76 -9.36 -14.63
C LYS A 125 16.56 -8.21 -15.26
N ARG A 126 16.52 -8.06 -16.59
CA ARG A 126 17.16 -6.93 -17.29
C ARG A 126 16.35 -5.64 -17.15
N LEU A 127 15.09 -5.72 -16.79
CA LEU A 127 14.19 -4.59 -16.69
C LEU A 127 14.18 -4.03 -15.26
N SER A 128 14.33 -2.73 -15.12
CA SER A 128 14.24 -2.06 -13.82
C SER A 128 12.81 -2.05 -13.31
N LEU A 129 12.62 -2.39 -12.03
CA LEU A 129 11.32 -2.28 -11.38
C LEU A 129 10.93 -0.82 -11.11
N ASN A 130 11.91 0.06 -10.92
CA ASN A 130 11.70 1.44 -10.48
C ASN A 130 11.03 2.34 -11.53
N THR A 131 10.93 1.90 -12.78
CA THR A 131 10.28 2.64 -13.86
C THR A 131 8.85 2.18 -14.15
N ILE A 132 8.29 1.29 -13.34
CA ILE A 132 6.88 0.90 -13.46
C ILE A 132 6.01 2.08 -13.01
N PRO A 133 5.01 2.52 -13.80
CA PRO A 133 4.05 3.50 -13.33
C PRO A 133 3.24 2.98 -12.14
N GLN A 134 2.70 3.88 -11.33
CA GLN A 134 1.78 3.57 -10.23
C GLN A 134 2.40 2.74 -9.11
N ILE A 135 3.74 2.79 -8.97
CA ILE A 135 4.42 2.22 -7.81
C ILE A 135 5.07 3.32 -6.96
N ALA A 136 5.32 2.99 -5.69
CA ALA A 136 6.25 3.73 -4.85
C ALA A 136 7.35 2.79 -4.36
N TYR A 137 8.56 3.33 -4.23
CA TYR A 137 9.74 2.59 -3.78
C TYR A 137 10.71 3.49 -3.01
N LEU A 138 11.67 2.88 -2.35
CA LEU A 138 12.74 3.57 -1.65
C LEU A 138 14.06 3.43 -2.42
N CYS A 139 14.83 4.52 -2.46
CA CYS A 139 16.24 4.50 -2.83
C CYS A 139 17.03 5.31 -1.81
N LYS A 140 18.36 5.09 -1.74
CA LYS A 140 19.20 5.97 -0.93
C LYS A 140 19.16 7.38 -1.51
N THR A 141 19.08 8.40 -0.65
CA THR A 141 19.04 9.80 -1.12
C THR A 141 20.28 10.16 -1.93
N THR A 142 21.44 9.55 -1.63
CA THR A 142 22.69 9.71 -2.40
C THR A 142 22.63 9.15 -3.82
N ASP A 143 21.77 8.15 -4.04
CA ASP A 143 21.64 7.43 -5.31
C ASP A 143 20.44 7.93 -6.13
N PHE A 144 19.64 8.83 -5.54
CA PHE A 144 18.46 9.39 -6.17
C PHE A 144 18.85 10.42 -7.24
N ILE A 145 18.31 10.23 -8.44
CA ILE A 145 18.46 11.19 -9.56
C ILE A 145 17.11 11.86 -9.79
N SER A 146 17.05 13.17 -9.58
CA SER A 146 15.87 13.97 -9.89
C SER A 146 15.70 14.11 -11.39
N GLU A 147 14.45 14.06 -11.85
CA GLU A 147 14.09 14.33 -13.26
C GLU A 147 13.39 15.68 -13.38
N GLU A 148 13.41 16.25 -14.56
CA GLU A 148 12.67 17.47 -14.85
C GLU A 148 11.16 17.22 -14.65
N GLY A 149 10.47 18.08 -13.92
CA GLY A 149 9.05 17.92 -13.60
C GLY A 149 8.75 17.16 -12.32
N ASP A 150 9.75 16.66 -11.59
CA ASP A 150 9.55 16.06 -10.27
C ASP A 150 8.95 17.05 -9.27
N ILE A 151 7.95 16.61 -8.53
CA ILE A 151 7.41 17.33 -7.38
C ILE A 151 8.15 16.87 -6.13
N ARG A 152 9.07 17.72 -5.67
CA ARG A 152 9.81 17.46 -4.43
C ARG A 152 9.04 17.97 -3.23
N LEU A 153 8.55 17.07 -2.41
CA LEU A 153 7.91 17.38 -1.13
C LEU A 153 8.96 17.79 -0.08
N PHE A 154 8.54 18.59 0.89
CA PHE A 154 9.33 18.80 2.10
C PHE A 154 9.57 17.45 2.80
N SER A 155 10.79 17.26 3.29
CA SER A 155 11.20 16.03 3.97
C SER A 155 10.35 15.74 5.21
N HIS A 156 10.35 14.50 5.67
CA HIS A 156 9.69 14.12 6.92
C HIS A 156 10.19 14.96 8.10
N ALA A 157 11.51 15.17 8.20
CA ALA A 157 12.12 15.96 9.27
C ALA A 157 11.69 17.44 9.25
N GLU A 158 11.51 18.02 8.06
CA GLU A 158 10.99 19.39 7.92
C GLU A 158 9.52 19.49 8.31
N CYS A 159 8.71 18.49 7.94
CA CYS A 159 7.28 18.44 8.29
C CYS A 159 7.07 18.28 9.81
N LEU A 160 7.94 17.55 10.49
CA LEU A 160 7.91 17.46 11.96
C LEU A 160 8.17 18.80 12.66
N LYS A 161 9.00 19.66 12.06
CA LYS A 161 9.36 20.99 12.61
C LYS A 161 8.33 22.06 12.27
N ASP A 162 7.65 21.93 11.13
CA ASP A 162 6.73 22.95 10.64
C ASP A 162 5.48 22.33 9.98
N LYS A 163 4.35 22.45 10.67
CA LYS A 163 3.05 21.95 10.16
C LYS A 163 2.62 22.59 8.84
N LYS A 164 3.08 23.82 8.52
CA LYS A 164 2.79 24.46 7.23
C LYS A 164 3.45 23.74 6.07
N LYS A 165 4.63 23.15 6.28
CA LYS A 165 5.30 22.31 5.28
C LYS A 165 4.52 21.04 5.00
N GLN A 166 3.97 20.39 6.03
CA GLN A 166 3.08 19.24 5.83
C GLN A 166 1.80 19.64 5.08
N ALA A 167 1.21 20.79 5.39
CA ALA A 167 0.04 21.29 4.67
C ALA A 167 0.36 21.58 3.18
N ALA A 168 1.54 22.15 2.90
CA ALA A 168 2.00 22.36 1.53
C ALA A 168 2.21 21.03 0.77
N ASN A 169 2.82 20.04 1.42
CA ASN A 169 2.96 18.71 0.86
C ASN A 169 1.60 18.09 0.52
N PHE A 170 0.64 18.17 1.44
CA PHE A 170 -0.71 17.68 1.22
C PHE A 170 -1.37 18.33 0.00
N ARG A 171 -1.23 19.66 -0.14
CA ARG A 171 -1.72 20.39 -1.31
C ARG A 171 -1.12 19.87 -2.60
N HIS A 172 0.19 19.66 -2.67
CA HIS A 172 0.85 19.10 -3.87
C HIS A 172 0.35 17.69 -4.20
N ILE A 173 0.17 16.83 -3.18
CA ILE A 173 -0.36 15.48 -3.36
C ILE A 173 -1.79 15.52 -3.93
N GLU A 174 -2.64 16.41 -3.41
CA GLU A 174 -4.02 16.59 -3.89
C GLU A 174 -4.05 17.15 -5.32
N GLU A 175 -3.22 18.16 -5.62
CA GLU A 175 -3.11 18.71 -6.97
C GLU A 175 -2.69 17.64 -7.98
N GLU A 176 -1.70 16.79 -7.65
CA GLU A 176 -1.25 15.71 -8.53
C GLU A 176 -2.27 14.58 -8.65
N SER A 177 -2.99 14.25 -7.57
CA SER A 177 -4.00 13.17 -7.60
C SER A 177 -5.21 13.48 -8.48
N ASN A 178 -5.43 14.75 -8.79
CA ASN A 178 -6.52 15.21 -9.65
C ASN A 178 -6.12 15.39 -11.13
N LYS A 179 -4.86 15.09 -11.49
CA LYS A 179 -4.38 15.21 -12.88
C LYS A 179 -4.46 13.88 -13.63
N TYR A 180 -4.83 13.92 -14.90
CA TYR A 180 -4.70 12.77 -15.80
C TYR A 180 -3.23 12.42 -16.09
N THR A 181 -2.35 13.43 -16.14
CA THR A 181 -0.92 13.30 -16.33
C THR A 181 -0.21 13.88 -15.11
N ALA A 182 -0.15 13.09 -14.04
CA ALA A 182 0.51 13.49 -12.82
C ALA A 182 2.03 13.41 -12.93
N SER A 183 2.73 14.23 -12.18
CA SER A 183 4.18 14.19 -12.05
C SER A 183 4.64 13.11 -11.06
N ARG A 184 5.90 12.72 -11.15
CA ARG A 184 6.57 11.92 -10.14
C ARG A 184 6.72 12.74 -8.86
N ILE A 185 6.36 12.15 -7.73
CA ILE A 185 6.47 12.79 -6.40
C ILE A 185 7.63 12.16 -5.65
N THR A 186 8.44 12.99 -4.98
CA THR A 186 9.58 12.51 -4.20
C THR A 186 9.59 13.14 -2.80
N GLN A 187 10.03 12.37 -1.80
CA GLN A 187 10.13 12.84 -0.43
C GLN A 187 11.30 12.19 0.30
N GLU A 188 12.14 12.99 0.94
CA GLU A 188 13.23 12.49 1.78
C GLU A 188 12.71 12.09 3.17
N VAL A 189 13.14 10.89 3.61
CA VAL A 189 12.82 10.31 4.93
C VAL A 189 14.04 9.53 5.41
N ASP A 190 14.71 9.98 6.49
CA ASP A 190 15.82 9.27 7.15
C ASP A 190 16.98 8.85 6.21
N GLY A 191 17.40 9.73 5.31
CA GLY A 191 18.48 9.43 4.36
C GLY A 191 18.07 8.53 3.20
N MET A 192 16.79 8.17 3.11
CA MET A 192 16.17 7.51 1.98
C MET A 192 15.26 8.50 1.25
N THR A 193 15.08 8.31 -0.04
CA THR A 193 14.08 9.01 -0.84
C THR A 193 12.96 8.06 -1.21
N VAL A 194 11.75 8.41 -0.79
CA VAL A 194 10.52 7.79 -1.31
C VAL A 194 10.25 8.37 -2.68
N VAL A 195 10.16 7.53 -3.68
CA VAL A 195 9.79 7.91 -5.06
C VAL A 195 8.42 7.33 -5.35
N VAL A 196 7.48 8.17 -5.76
CA VAL A 196 6.14 7.79 -6.19
C VAL A 196 6.02 8.09 -7.68
N ASN A 197 6.02 7.06 -8.50
CA ASN A 197 5.86 7.21 -9.94
C ASN A 197 4.44 7.65 -10.28
N PRO A 198 4.23 8.39 -11.40
CA PRO A 198 2.90 8.77 -11.84
C PRO A 198 2.01 7.55 -12.10
N PRO A 199 0.67 7.69 -11.98
CA PRO A 199 -0.26 6.59 -12.24
C PRO A 199 -0.26 6.18 -13.70
N TYR A 200 -0.75 4.97 -13.98
CA TYR A 200 -1.19 4.62 -15.34
C TYR A 200 -2.35 5.52 -15.77
N PRO A 201 -2.51 5.74 -17.08
CA PRO A 201 -3.75 6.28 -17.60
C PRO A 201 -4.95 5.44 -17.12
N PRO A 202 -6.15 6.03 -16.99
CA PRO A 202 -7.35 5.28 -16.64
C PRO A 202 -7.51 4.02 -17.50
N LEU A 203 -8.07 2.97 -16.88
CA LEU A 203 -8.41 1.75 -17.61
C LEU A 203 -9.47 2.06 -18.67
N THR A 204 -9.31 1.46 -19.83
CA THR A 204 -10.39 1.42 -20.82
C THR A 204 -11.49 0.47 -20.34
N GLU A 205 -12.70 0.61 -20.90
CA GLU A 205 -13.82 -0.29 -20.60
C GLU A 205 -13.42 -1.77 -20.81
N ALA A 206 -12.79 -2.08 -21.94
CA ALA A 206 -12.35 -3.43 -22.25
C ALA A 206 -11.30 -3.99 -21.27
N GLU A 207 -10.38 -3.16 -20.77
CA GLU A 207 -9.40 -3.57 -19.74
C GLU A 207 -10.08 -3.83 -18.39
N LEU A 208 -11.09 -3.02 -18.06
CA LEU A 208 -11.87 -3.18 -16.85
C LEU A 208 -12.71 -4.46 -16.92
N ASP A 209 -13.44 -4.66 -18.01
CA ASP A 209 -14.24 -5.86 -18.25
C ASP A 209 -13.40 -7.11 -18.21
N HIS A 210 -12.22 -7.10 -18.84
CA HIS A 210 -11.29 -8.23 -18.76
C HIS A 210 -10.95 -8.61 -17.31
N SER A 211 -10.75 -7.62 -16.43
CA SER A 211 -10.47 -7.88 -15.01
C SER A 211 -11.68 -8.48 -14.28
N TYR A 212 -12.89 -8.05 -14.62
CA TYR A 212 -14.13 -8.59 -14.05
C TYR A 212 -14.48 -9.99 -14.60
N ASP A 213 -14.08 -10.30 -15.82
CA ASP A 213 -14.32 -11.59 -16.48
C ASP A 213 -13.36 -12.69 -16.01
N LEU A 214 -12.34 -12.35 -15.23
CA LEU A 214 -11.46 -13.35 -14.63
C LEU A 214 -12.28 -14.35 -13.77
N PRO A 215 -11.87 -15.64 -13.74
CA PRO A 215 -12.67 -16.73 -13.14
C PRO A 215 -12.64 -16.70 -11.60
N TYR A 216 -13.01 -15.56 -11.01
CA TYR A 216 -13.21 -15.44 -9.57
C TYR A 216 -14.49 -16.16 -9.15
N THR A 217 -14.44 -16.90 -8.06
CA THR A 217 -15.63 -17.56 -7.51
C THR A 217 -16.65 -16.55 -6.95
N ARG A 218 -16.18 -15.38 -6.52
CA ARG A 218 -16.99 -14.35 -5.83
C ARG A 218 -17.71 -14.88 -4.59
N LEU A 219 -17.17 -15.94 -4.01
CA LEU A 219 -17.70 -16.60 -2.81
C LEU A 219 -16.73 -16.41 -1.63
N PRO A 220 -17.23 -16.40 -0.40
CA PRO A 220 -16.37 -16.48 0.77
C PRO A 220 -15.48 -17.71 0.76
N HIS A 221 -14.33 -17.63 1.42
CA HIS A 221 -13.42 -18.77 1.49
C HIS A 221 -14.13 -20.00 2.12
N PRO A 222 -13.95 -21.22 1.57
CA PRO A 222 -14.67 -22.43 2.02
C PRO A 222 -14.60 -22.74 3.51
N LYS A 223 -13.53 -22.29 4.21
CA LYS A 223 -13.42 -22.45 5.66
C LYS A 223 -14.48 -21.70 6.45
N TYR A 224 -15.17 -20.75 5.82
CA TYR A 224 -16.27 -19.97 6.44
C TYR A 224 -17.66 -20.49 6.09
N LYS A 225 -17.75 -21.68 5.49
CA LYS A 225 -19.04 -22.31 5.18
C LYS A 225 -19.91 -22.40 6.45
N GLY A 226 -21.15 -21.92 6.35
CA GLY A 226 -22.10 -21.87 7.45
C GLY A 226 -21.92 -20.70 8.40
N LYS A 227 -21.02 -19.76 8.11
CA LYS A 227 -20.84 -18.52 8.85
C LYS A 227 -21.38 -17.34 8.06
N ARG A 228 -22.04 -16.44 8.72
CA ARG A 228 -22.50 -15.19 8.13
C ARG A 228 -21.33 -14.22 7.99
N ILE A 229 -21.21 -13.56 6.83
CA ILE A 229 -20.28 -12.44 6.59
C ILE A 229 -21.10 -11.26 6.11
N PRO A 230 -21.39 -10.24 6.95
CA PRO A 230 -22.38 -9.20 6.62
C PRO A 230 -22.11 -8.44 5.32
N ALA A 231 -20.85 -8.26 4.95
CA ALA A 231 -20.50 -7.58 3.70
C ALA A 231 -20.74 -8.44 2.43
N TYR A 232 -20.98 -9.73 2.59
CA TYR A 232 -21.28 -10.66 1.50
C TYR A 232 -22.79 -10.92 1.37
N ASP A 233 -23.52 -11.03 2.50
CA ASP A 233 -24.95 -11.30 2.58
C ASP A 233 -25.81 -10.06 2.23
#